data_c0d0fb8273272c02a077b2d82caa86a2
#
_entry.id   c0d0fb8273272c02a077b2d82caa86a2
#
_cell.length_a   1.000
_cell.length_b   1.000
_cell.length_c   1.000
_cell.angle_alpha   90.00
_cell.angle_beta   90.00
_cell.angle_gamma   90.00
#
_symmetry.space_group_name_H-M   'P 1'
#
loop_
_entity.id
_entity.type
_entity.pdbx_description
1 polymer ?
#
loop_
_entity_poly.entity_id
_entity_poly.type
_entity_poly.pdbx_seq_one_letter_code
_entity_poly.pdbx_strand_id
1 'polypeptide(L)'
;MSKDIEKLNDEASNSERELRKTMIISTIVCLIPVIAGIILYNQLPDTIATHWDANGNPNGWQSKFVGAIVFPGVLVIVNMLVPFIMKMDPKYTHMNDKVKALIQWIIPAVCIFCSATTLAEGLGLDSKIQVMAPLFMGLLFIILGNFLPKMKQTYTVGIKLPWTYASEENWNRTHRIAGFVWVVCGVIVMISAFLPGTVYIFTAMMIIMVAVPVIYSYGLYKKGV
;
A
#
# COMPACT_ATOMS: atom_id res chain seq x y z
N MET A 1 21.97 -32.06 12.59
CA MET A 1 21.77 -31.91 11.12
C MET A 1 20.40 -32.40 10.64
N SER A 2 19.93 -33.64 10.92
CA SER A 2 18.58 -34.11 10.50
C SER A 2 17.43 -33.32 11.16
N LYS A 3 17.46 -33.13 12.48
CA LYS A 3 16.44 -32.38 13.24
C LYS A 3 16.38 -30.89 12.88
N ASP A 4 17.50 -30.29 12.50
CA ASP A 4 17.56 -28.89 12.11
C ASP A 4 16.93 -28.69 10.72
N ILE A 5 17.12 -29.62 9.80
CA ILE A 5 16.51 -29.63 8.46
C ILE A 5 14.99 -29.84 8.58
N GLU A 6 14.54 -30.75 9.42
CA GLU A 6 13.12 -31.00 9.68
C GLU A 6 12.44 -29.74 10.25
N LYS A 7 13.06 -29.09 11.23
CA LYS A 7 12.56 -27.83 11.81
C LYS A 7 12.45 -26.70 10.78
N LEU A 8 13.47 -26.55 9.91
CA LEU A 8 13.44 -25.54 8.85
C LEU A 8 12.32 -25.81 7.83
N ASN A 9 12.07 -27.07 7.48
CA ASN A 9 10.99 -27.45 6.59
C ASN A 9 9.61 -27.19 7.21
N ASP A 10 9.45 -27.45 8.50
CA ASP A 10 8.21 -27.17 9.23
C ASP A 10 7.94 -25.66 9.33
N GLU A 11 8.98 -24.86 9.63
CA GLU A 11 8.85 -23.39 9.66
C GLU A 11 8.49 -22.83 8.29
N ALA A 12 9.10 -23.31 7.22
CA ALA A 12 8.77 -22.90 5.84
C ALA A 12 7.34 -23.31 5.46
N SER A 13 6.91 -24.51 5.80
CA SER A 13 5.55 -25.00 5.56
C SER A 13 4.51 -24.18 6.31
N ASN A 14 4.78 -23.83 7.57
CA ASN A 14 3.90 -22.99 8.38
C ASN A 14 3.80 -21.56 7.83
N SER A 15 4.92 -20.96 7.41
CA SER A 15 4.94 -19.65 6.76
C SER A 15 4.08 -19.62 5.50
N GLU A 16 4.20 -20.63 4.63
CA GLU A 16 3.38 -20.76 3.43
C GLU A 16 1.89 -20.92 3.72
N ARG A 17 1.56 -21.70 4.74
CA ARG A 17 0.16 -21.89 5.18
C ARG A 17 -0.46 -20.60 5.69
N GLU A 18 0.26 -19.83 6.49
CA GLU A 18 -0.21 -18.53 7.01
C GLU A 18 -0.37 -17.49 5.88
N LEU A 19 0.53 -17.45 4.92
CA LEU A 19 0.39 -16.59 3.74
C LEU A 19 -0.81 -16.97 2.88
N ARG A 20 -1.06 -18.27 2.70
CA ARG A 20 -2.25 -18.74 1.96
C ARG A 20 -3.54 -18.34 2.68
N LYS A 21 -3.60 -18.45 4.01
CA LYS A 21 -4.74 -17.95 4.80
C LYS A 21 -4.91 -16.44 4.63
N THR A 22 -3.83 -15.68 4.73
CA THR A 22 -3.82 -14.23 4.55
C THR A 22 -4.35 -13.86 3.17
N MET A 23 -3.90 -14.55 2.11
CA MET A 23 -4.41 -14.34 0.75
C MET A 23 -5.92 -14.62 0.65
N ILE A 24 -6.39 -15.73 1.21
CA ILE A 24 -7.83 -16.08 1.16
C ILE A 24 -8.65 -15.01 1.87
N ILE A 25 -8.28 -14.65 3.10
CA ILE A 25 -9.01 -13.67 3.90
C ILE A 25 -8.98 -12.29 3.23
N SER A 26 -7.82 -11.83 2.77
CA SER A 26 -7.66 -10.55 2.10
C SER A 26 -8.47 -10.49 0.79
N THR A 27 -8.55 -11.60 0.04
CA THR A 27 -9.35 -11.69 -1.17
C THR A 27 -10.85 -11.63 -0.86
N ILE A 28 -11.32 -12.32 0.19
CA ILE A 28 -12.71 -12.23 0.66
C ILE A 28 -13.04 -10.78 1.04
N VAL A 29 -12.14 -10.12 1.78
CA VAL A 29 -12.30 -8.71 2.16
C VAL A 29 -12.34 -7.80 0.92
N CYS A 30 -11.50 -8.07 -0.07
CA CYS A 30 -11.46 -7.33 -1.33
C CYS A 30 -12.72 -7.54 -2.21
N LEU A 31 -13.48 -8.63 -2.01
CA LEU A 31 -14.76 -8.87 -2.67
C LEU A 31 -15.91 -8.04 -2.08
N ILE A 32 -15.80 -7.56 -0.83
CA ILE A 32 -16.87 -6.78 -0.18
C ILE A 32 -17.30 -5.58 -1.02
N PRO A 33 -16.39 -4.73 -1.56
CA PRO A 33 -16.75 -3.62 -2.43
C PRO A 33 -17.49 -4.05 -3.70
N VAL A 34 -17.09 -5.17 -4.32
CA VAL A 34 -17.77 -5.70 -5.51
C VAL A 34 -19.22 -6.08 -5.18
N ILE A 35 -19.42 -6.78 -4.07
CA ILE A 35 -20.76 -7.18 -3.60
C ILE A 35 -21.59 -5.94 -3.27
N ALA A 36 -21.02 -4.95 -2.58
CA ALA A 36 -21.67 -3.69 -2.30
C ALA A 36 -22.08 -2.95 -3.59
N GLY A 37 -21.20 -2.90 -4.58
CA GLY A 37 -21.48 -2.32 -5.89
C GLY A 37 -22.65 -3.02 -6.60
N ILE A 38 -22.72 -4.34 -6.53
CA ILE A 38 -23.84 -5.12 -7.11
C ILE A 38 -25.15 -4.82 -6.37
N ILE A 39 -25.16 -4.83 -5.05
CA ILE A 39 -26.37 -4.59 -4.24
C ILE A 39 -26.91 -3.17 -4.47
N LEU A 40 -26.03 -2.20 -4.54
CA LEU A 40 -26.38 -0.78 -4.68
C LEU A 40 -26.57 -0.35 -6.14
N TYR A 41 -26.30 -1.23 -7.11
CA TYR A 41 -26.22 -0.89 -8.54
C TYR A 41 -27.40 -0.10 -9.08
N ASN A 42 -28.62 -0.48 -8.71
CA ASN A 42 -29.86 0.17 -9.16
C ASN A 42 -30.14 1.53 -8.48
N GLN A 43 -29.44 1.82 -7.38
CA GLN A 43 -29.54 3.09 -6.66
C GLN A 43 -28.50 4.11 -7.15
N LEU A 44 -27.48 3.65 -7.90
CA LEU A 44 -26.43 4.50 -8.42
C LEU A 44 -26.87 5.21 -9.72
N PRO A 45 -26.48 6.48 -9.93
CA PRO A 45 -26.64 7.16 -11.21
C PRO A 45 -25.80 6.49 -12.30
N ASP A 46 -26.10 6.75 -13.57
CA ASP A 46 -25.40 6.10 -14.69
C ASP A 46 -23.91 6.38 -14.73
N THR A 47 -23.48 7.53 -14.18
CA THR A 47 -22.07 7.91 -14.01
C THR A 47 -21.81 8.26 -12.55
N ILE A 48 -20.69 7.78 -12.01
CA ILE A 48 -20.24 8.02 -10.64
C ILE A 48 -18.85 8.64 -10.63
N ALA A 49 -18.56 9.46 -9.62
CA ALA A 49 -17.26 10.09 -9.45
C ALA A 49 -16.23 9.03 -9.05
N THR A 50 -15.07 9.06 -9.73
CA THR A 50 -13.93 8.15 -9.47
C THR A 50 -12.63 8.91 -9.28
N HIS A 51 -12.63 10.23 -9.47
CA HIS A 51 -11.49 11.09 -9.24
C HIS A 51 -11.95 12.45 -8.73
N TRP A 52 -11.17 13.04 -7.83
CA TRP A 52 -11.43 14.35 -7.19
C TRP A 52 -10.22 15.26 -7.31
N ASP A 53 -10.46 16.53 -7.39
CA ASP A 53 -9.41 17.54 -7.33
C ASP A 53 -8.88 17.75 -5.90
N ALA A 54 -7.90 18.64 -5.75
CA ALA A 54 -7.28 18.96 -4.48
C ALA A 54 -8.25 19.60 -3.43
N ASN A 55 -9.40 20.12 -3.87
CA ASN A 55 -10.42 20.72 -3.01
C ASN A 55 -11.53 19.71 -2.66
N GLY A 56 -11.41 18.47 -3.17
CA GLY A 56 -12.40 17.42 -2.96
C GLY A 56 -13.59 17.49 -3.92
N ASN A 57 -13.55 18.33 -4.96
CA ASN A 57 -14.59 18.37 -5.97
C ASN A 57 -14.38 17.25 -6.99
N PRO A 58 -15.43 16.50 -7.35
CA PRO A 58 -15.32 15.49 -8.40
C PRO A 58 -14.90 16.13 -9.73
N ASN A 59 -13.87 15.58 -10.37
CA ASN A 59 -13.36 16.03 -11.67
C ASN A 59 -13.06 14.89 -12.64
N GLY A 60 -13.46 13.66 -12.30
CA GLY A 60 -13.42 12.51 -13.18
C GLY A 60 -14.55 11.52 -12.88
N TRP A 61 -15.24 11.07 -13.93
CA TRP A 61 -16.40 10.18 -13.81
C TRP A 61 -16.24 8.95 -14.68
N GLN A 62 -16.82 7.85 -14.24
CA GLN A 62 -16.94 6.61 -15.00
C GLN A 62 -18.37 6.11 -14.97
N SER A 63 -18.72 5.20 -15.90
CA SER A 63 -20.00 4.51 -15.79
C SER A 63 -20.08 3.76 -14.45
N LYS A 64 -21.29 3.67 -13.87
CA LYS A 64 -21.50 2.91 -12.62
C LYS A 64 -21.01 1.47 -12.71
N PHE A 65 -21.07 0.84 -13.89
CA PHE A 65 -20.54 -0.50 -14.09
C PHE A 65 -19.01 -0.53 -13.89
N VAL A 66 -18.30 0.42 -14.49
CA VAL A 66 -16.83 0.50 -14.36
C VAL A 66 -16.43 0.86 -12.93
N GLY A 67 -17.00 1.90 -12.35
CA GLY A 67 -16.58 2.40 -11.03
C GLY A 67 -16.98 1.48 -9.87
N ALA A 68 -18.18 0.88 -9.91
CA ALA A 68 -18.70 0.09 -8.79
C ALA A 68 -18.39 -1.42 -8.90
N ILE A 69 -18.10 -1.94 -10.10
CA ILE A 69 -17.91 -3.38 -10.31
C ILE A 69 -16.56 -3.69 -10.93
N VAL A 70 -16.22 -3.10 -12.08
CA VAL A 70 -14.98 -3.45 -12.80
C VAL A 70 -13.75 -3.04 -12.00
N PHE A 71 -13.72 -1.81 -11.49
CA PHE A 71 -12.56 -1.31 -10.74
C PHE A 71 -12.26 -2.16 -9.49
N PRO A 72 -13.19 -2.39 -8.54
CA PRO A 72 -12.90 -3.28 -7.42
C PRO A 72 -12.66 -4.73 -7.86
N GLY A 73 -13.31 -5.23 -8.91
CA GLY A 73 -13.07 -6.55 -9.48
C GLY A 73 -11.64 -6.74 -9.99
N VAL A 74 -11.08 -5.74 -10.66
CA VAL A 74 -9.66 -5.73 -11.06
C VAL A 74 -8.74 -5.79 -9.84
N LEU A 75 -9.05 -5.04 -8.78
CA LEU A 75 -8.26 -5.09 -7.55
C LEU A 75 -8.32 -6.45 -6.83
N VAL A 76 -9.44 -7.17 -6.91
CA VAL A 76 -9.53 -8.57 -6.45
C VAL A 76 -8.53 -9.45 -7.21
N ILE A 77 -8.51 -9.35 -8.55
CA ILE A 77 -7.58 -10.12 -9.39
C ILE A 77 -6.13 -9.76 -9.04
N VAL A 78 -5.81 -8.47 -8.93
CA VAL A 78 -4.47 -8.01 -8.54
C VAL A 78 -4.09 -8.56 -7.16
N ASN A 79 -5.00 -8.53 -6.17
CA ASN A 79 -4.76 -9.08 -4.84
C ASN A 79 -4.43 -10.58 -4.87
N MET A 80 -5.11 -11.35 -5.72
CA MET A 80 -4.81 -12.78 -5.91
C MET A 80 -3.45 -13.04 -6.55
N LEU A 81 -2.96 -12.11 -7.37
CA LEU A 81 -1.65 -12.23 -8.04
C LEU A 81 -0.47 -11.86 -7.13
N VAL A 82 -0.70 -11.08 -6.07
CA VAL A 82 0.36 -10.60 -5.15
C VAL A 82 1.27 -11.72 -4.64
N PRO A 83 0.78 -12.87 -4.11
CA PRO A 83 1.64 -13.95 -3.62
C PRO A 83 2.49 -14.58 -4.72
N PHE A 84 1.94 -14.68 -5.94
CA PHE A 84 2.68 -15.23 -7.09
C PHE A 84 3.82 -14.30 -7.49
N ILE A 85 3.55 -12.99 -7.56
CA ILE A 85 4.56 -11.97 -7.87
C ILE A 85 5.67 -11.98 -6.80
N MET A 86 5.31 -12.07 -5.51
CA MET A 86 6.30 -12.16 -4.43
C MET A 86 7.17 -13.43 -4.55
N LYS A 87 6.58 -14.58 -4.92
CA LYS A 87 7.31 -15.84 -5.09
C LYS A 87 8.26 -15.86 -6.30
N MET A 88 8.07 -14.97 -7.27
CA MET A 88 9.02 -14.80 -8.39
C MET A 88 10.32 -14.10 -7.96
N ASP A 89 10.37 -13.52 -6.76
CA ASP A 89 11.59 -12.90 -6.25
C ASP A 89 12.59 -13.98 -5.80
N PRO A 90 13.82 -14.02 -6.35
CA PRO A 90 14.85 -14.98 -5.91
C PRO A 90 15.17 -14.90 -4.42
N LYS A 91 14.91 -13.74 -3.79
CA LYS A 91 15.13 -13.52 -2.34
C LYS A 91 13.85 -13.65 -1.51
N TYR A 92 12.78 -14.23 -2.06
CA TYR A 92 11.49 -14.39 -1.39
C TYR A 92 11.59 -15.08 -0.02
N THR A 93 12.44 -16.12 0.10
CA THR A 93 12.66 -16.84 1.36
C THR A 93 13.27 -15.99 2.46
N HIS A 94 13.98 -14.92 2.11
CA HIS A 94 14.56 -13.98 3.06
C HIS A 94 13.57 -12.91 3.53
N MET A 95 12.42 -12.79 2.85
CA MET A 95 11.42 -11.79 3.19
C MET A 95 10.72 -12.16 4.51
N ASN A 96 10.60 -11.17 5.40
CA ASN A 96 9.89 -11.34 6.67
C ASN A 96 8.39 -11.59 6.43
N ASP A 97 7.80 -12.58 7.10
CA ASP A 97 6.39 -12.96 6.91
C ASP A 97 5.41 -11.84 7.25
N LYS A 98 5.74 -10.97 8.24
CA LYS A 98 4.93 -9.78 8.54
C LYS A 98 4.95 -8.78 7.39
N VAL A 99 6.06 -8.66 6.66
CA VAL A 99 6.16 -7.82 5.46
C VAL A 99 5.34 -8.42 4.33
N LYS A 100 5.41 -9.74 4.11
CA LYS A 100 4.59 -10.45 3.12
C LYS A 100 3.09 -10.23 3.40
N ALA A 101 2.68 -10.40 4.65
CA ALA A 101 1.30 -10.16 5.07
C ALA A 101 0.88 -8.70 4.87
N LEU A 102 1.72 -7.72 5.22
CA LEU A 102 1.45 -6.31 4.99
C LEU A 102 1.20 -6.02 3.51
N ILE A 103 2.08 -6.49 2.62
CA ILE A 103 1.95 -6.29 1.17
C ILE A 103 0.61 -6.82 0.68
N GLN A 104 0.21 -8.01 1.16
CA GLN A 104 -1.05 -8.64 0.83
C GLN A 104 -2.28 -7.82 1.27
N TRP A 105 -2.18 -7.03 2.35
CA TRP A 105 -3.28 -6.22 2.87
C TRP A 105 -3.40 -4.82 2.27
N ILE A 106 -2.38 -4.34 1.54
CA ILE A 106 -2.43 -3.00 0.91
C ILE A 106 -3.58 -2.91 -0.11
N ILE A 107 -3.71 -3.91 -0.98
CA ILE A 107 -4.73 -3.89 -2.05
C ILE A 107 -6.15 -3.87 -1.48
N PRO A 108 -6.54 -4.74 -0.53
CA PRO A 108 -7.86 -4.65 0.12
C PRO A 108 -8.13 -3.32 0.79
N ALA A 109 -7.15 -2.75 1.49
CA ALA A 109 -7.29 -1.45 2.15
C ALA A 109 -7.61 -0.34 1.12
N VAL A 110 -6.86 -0.28 0.02
CA VAL A 110 -7.09 0.66 -1.08
C VAL A 110 -8.43 0.38 -1.76
N CYS A 111 -8.76 -0.88 -2.02
CA CYS A 111 -10.02 -1.28 -2.65
C CYS A 111 -11.24 -0.81 -1.84
N ILE A 112 -11.23 -1.07 -0.53
CA ILE A 112 -12.32 -0.65 0.36
C ILE A 112 -12.43 0.87 0.38
N PHE A 113 -11.30 1.58 0.58
CA PHE A 113 -11.30 3.04 0.67
C PHE A 113 -11.83 3.69 -0.62
N CYS A 114 -11.27 3.33 -1.77
CA CYS A 114 -11.68 3.92 -3.05
C CYS A 114 -13.13 3.57 -3.40
N SER A 115 -13.56 2.33 -3.17
CA SER A 115 -14.94 1.93 -3.48
C SER A 115 -15.94 2.56 -2.51
N ALA A 116 -15.61 2.67 -1.22
CA ALA A 116 -16.50 3.32 -0.25
C ALA A 116 -16.74 4.79 -0.59
N THR A 117 -15.68 5.53 -0.96
CA THR A 117 -15.79 6.94 -1.38
C THR A 117 -16.60 7.09 -2.67
N THR A 118 -16.31 6.27 -3.68
CA THR A 118 -17.03 6.27 -4.97
C THR A 118 -18.52 5.93 -4.81
N LEU A 119 -18.84 4.90 -4.01
CA LEU A 119 -20.24 4.50 -3.77
C LEU A 119 -20.97 5.55 -2.92
N ALA A 120 -20.33 6.12 -1.90
CA ALA A 120 -20.94 7.17 -1.08
C ALA A 120 -21.34 8.38 -1.93
N GLU A 121 -20.44 8.90 -2.76
CA GLU A 121 -20.74 9.99 -3.70
C GLU A 121 -21.85 9.61 -4.70
N GLY A 122 -21.80 8.39 -5.25
CA GLY A 122 -22.82 7.87 -6.15
C GLY A 122 -24.21 7.79 -5.51
N LEU A 123 -24.31 7.60 -4.20
CA LEU A 123 -25.55 7.62 -3.43
C LEU A 123 -25.95 9.02 -2.95
N GLY A 124 -25.21 10.07 -3.33
CA GLY A 124 -25.47 11.44 -2.91
C GLY A 124 -25.04 11.74 -1.47
N LEU A 125 -24.18 10.89 -0.88
CA LEU A 125 -23.60 11.13 0.42
C LEU A 125 -22.29 11.90 0.28
N ASP A 126 -22.06 12.89 1.16
CA ASP A 126 -20.79 13.62 1.20
C ASP A 126 -19.69 12.68 1.76
N SER A 127 -18.81 12.21 0.90
CA SER A 127 -17.69 11.34 1.26
C SER A 127 -16.60 12.05 2.07
N LYS A 128 -16.66 13.41 2.14
CA LYS A 128 -15.61 14.27 2.75
C LYS A 128 -14.20 13.86 2.31
N ILE A 129 -14.06 13.59 1.02
CA ILE A 129 -12.83 13.03 0.44
C ILE A 129 -11.60 13.93 0.73
N GLN A 130 -11.77 15.26 0.80
CA GLN A 130 -10.72 16.22 1.15
C GLN A 130 -10.10 15.95 2.54
N VAL A 131 -10.86 15.33 3.44
CA VAL A 131 -10.38 14.93 4.80
C VAL A 131 -10.01 13.46 4.82
N MET A 132 -10.86 12.60 4.24
CA MET A 132 -10.68 11.15 4.31
C MET A 132 -9.43 10.67 3.55
N ALA A 133 -9.11 11.28 2.38
CA ALA A 133 -7.96 10.87 1.60
C ALA A 133 -6.62 11.15 2.31
N PRO A 134 -6.35 12.35 2.85
CA PRO A 134 -5.13 12.58 3.62
C PRO A 134 -5.04 11.72 4.88
N LEU A 135 -6.14 11.46 5.57
CA LEU A 135 -6.16 10.56 6.74
C LEU A 135 -5.79 9.13 6.34
N PHE A 136 -6.40 8.61 5.28
CA PHE A 136 -6.10 7.27 4.78
C PHE A 136 -4.65 7.16 4.28
N MET A 137 -4.19 8.11 3.48
CA MET A 137 -2.82 8.11 2.95
C MET A 137 -1.78 8.29 4.06
N GLY A 138 -2.00 9.19 5.02
CA GLY A 138 -1.12 9.37 6.16
C GLY A 138 -1.02 8.10 7.02
N LEU A 139 -2.14 7.41 7.26
CA LEU A 139 -2.15 6.12 7.95
C LEU A 139 -1.36 5.06 7.18
N LEU A 140 -1.54 4.97 5.85
CA LEU A 140 -0.74 4.06 5.01
C LEU A 140 0.75 4.37 5.12
N PHE A 141 1.16 5.64 5.08
CA PHE A 141 2.57 6.04 5.20
C PHE A 141 3.14 5.68 6.57
N ILE A 142 2.38 5.84 7.66
CA ILE A 142 2.80 5.43 9.01
C ILE A 142 3.00 3.91 9.05
N ILE A 143 2.03 3.15 8.54
CA ILE A 143 2.12 1.68 8.52
C ILE A 143 3.33 1.23 7.69
N LEU A 144 3.44 1.70 6.44
CA LEU A 144 4.55 1.34 5.55
C LEU A 144 5.90 1.78 6.14
N GLY A 145 5.99 2.99 6.68
CA GLY A 145 7.19 3.51 7.32
C GLY A 145 7.65 2.64 8.49
N ASN A 146 6.72 2.15 9.30
CA ASN A 146 7.03 1.25 10.41
C ASN A 146 7.54 -0.15 9.97
N PHE A 147 7.24 -0.53 8.73
CA PHE A 147 7.71 -1.80 8.16
C PHE A 147 8.98 -1.67 7.32
N LEU A 148 9.29 -0.50 6.77
CA LEU A 148 10.50 -0.26 5.95
C LEU A 148 11.78 -0.79 6.62
N PRO A 149 12.07 -0.54 7.90
CA PRO A 149 13.28 -1.06 8.55
C PRO A 149 13.34 -2.60 8.67
N LYS A 150 12.22 -3.28 8.48
CA LYS A 150 12.09 -4.74 8.55
C LYS A 150 12.20 -5.41 7.17
N MET A 151 12.29 -4.60 6.10
CA MET A 151 12.40 -5.08 4.72
C MET A 151 13.84 -5.44 4.42
N LYS A 152 14.13 -6.73 4.34
CA LYS A 152 15.41 -7.23 3.82
C LYS A 152 15.53 -6.93 2.33
N GLN A 153 16.77 -6.95 1.81
CA GLN A 153 17.04 -6.69 0.41
C GLN A 153 16.33 -7.72 -0.49
N THR A 154 15.43 -7.22 -1.36
CA THR A 154 14.64 -8.01 -2.30
C THR A 154 14.51 -7.26 -3.64
N TYR A 155 14.10 -7.97 -4.70
CA TYR A 155 13.90 -7.37 -6.02
C TYR A 155 12.46 -6.83 -6.21
N THR A 156 11.50 -7.28 -5.42
CA THR A 156 10.10 -6.88 -5.54
C THR A 156 9.76 -5.65 -4.71
N VAL A 157 10.23 -5.55 -3.46
CA VAL A 157 9.77 -4.56 -2.49
C VAL A 157 10.94 -3.81 -1.87
N GLY A 158 10.81 -2.49 -1.68
CA GLY A 158 11.78 -1.63 -1.03
C GLY A 158 12.25 -0.45 -1.88
N ILE A 159 13.18 0.33 -1.35
CA ILE A 159 13.79 1.48 -2.01
C ILE A 159 14.92 0.96 -2.91
N LYS A 160 14.59 0.83 -4.20
CA LYS A 160 15.41 0.13 -5.19
C LYS A 160 16.25 1.13 -5.99
N LEU A 161 17.49 1.31 -5.59
CA LEU A 161 18.49 2.14 -6.25
C LEU A 161 19.71 1.27 -6.56
N PRO A 162 20.50 1.56 -7.63
CA PRO A 162 21.64 0.72 -7.99
C PRO A 162 22.58 0.44 -6.81
N TRP A 163 22.87 1.46 -6.02
CA TRP A 163 23.76 1.35 -4.87
C TRP A 163 23.12 0.69 -3.65
N THR A 164 21.79 0.75 -3.46
CA THR A 164 21.13 -0.04 -2.40
C THR A 164 21.08 -1.52 -2.74
N TYR A 165 21.11 -1.89 -4.02
CA TYR A 165 21.28 -3.28 -4.43
C TYR A 165 22.72 -3.78 -4.29
N ALA A 166 23.70 -2.91 -4.48
CA ALA A 166 25.10 -3.27 -4.39
C ALA A 166 25.58 -3.52 -2.95
N SER A 167 24.91 -2.93 -1.95
CA SER A 167 25.29 -3.03 -0.54
C SER A 167 24.09 -3.29 0.36
N GLU A 168 24.14 -4.40 1.12
CA GLU A 168 23.10 -4.72 2.11
C GLU A 168 23.15 -3.71 3.28
N GLU A 169 24.31 -3.19 3.62
CA GLU A 169 24.43 -2.16 4.65
C GLU A 169 23.77 -0.86 4.21
N ASN A 170 24.01 -0.42 2.96
CA ASN A 170 23.33 0.74 2.40
C ASN A 170 21.80 0.53 2.39
N TRP A 171 21.34 -0.65 1.96
CA TRP A 171 19.92 -1.01 2.00
C TRP A 171 19.33 -0.85 3.40
N ASN A 172 19.95 -1.48 4.40
CA ASN A 172 19.43 -1.50 5.77
C ASN A 172 19.40 -0.10 6.40
N ARG A 173 20.46 0.70 6.19
CA ARG A 173 20.53 2.08 6.69
C ARG A 173 19.51 2.99 5.99
N THR A 174 19.37 2.85 4.68
CA THR A 174 18.41 3.62 3.88
C THR A 174 16.97 3.32 4.31
N HIS A 175 16.62 2.04 4.47
CA HIS A 175 15.28 1.65 4.90
C HIS A 175 14.97 2.08 6.34
N ARG A 176 15.97 2.14 7.21
CA ARG A 176 15.80 2.65 8.58
C ARG A 176 15.47 4.13 8.60
N ILE A 177 16.22 4.97 7.86
CA ILE A 177 15.94 6.40 7.80
C ILE A 177 14.64 6.69 7.08
N ALA A 178 14.38 5.99 5.98
CA ALA A 178 13.12 6.09 5.24
C ALA A 178 11.92 5.76 6.13
N GLY A 179 12.00 4.70 6.94
CA GLY A 179 10.94 4.34 7.87
C GLY A 179 10.59 5.47 8.83
N PHE A 180 11.59 6.09 9.43
CA PHE A 180 11.38 7.24 10.31
C PHE A 180 10.74 8.41 9.56
N VAL A 181 11.29 8.78 8.40
CA VAL A 181 10.76 9.89 7.57
C VAL A 181 9.32 9.65 7.16
N TRP A 182 8.99 8.43 6.71
CA TRP A 182 7.63 8.08 6.27
C TRP A 182 6.62 8.16 7.43
N VAL A 183 6.99 7.71 8.64
CA VAL A 183 6.12 7.83 9.82
C VAL A 183 5.87 9.30 10.15
N VAL A 184 6.92 10.13 10.22
CA VAL A 184 6.78 11.55 10.53
C VAL A 184 5.95 12.27 9.46
N CYS A 185 6.26 12.06 8.18
CA CYS A 185 5.48 12.64 7.08
C CYS A 185 4.02 12.17 7.10
N GLY A 186 3.76 10.89 7.40
CA GLY A 186 2.42 10.35 7.52
C GLY A 186 1.60 11.04 8.62
N VAL A 187 2.21 11.28 9.78
CA VAL A 187 1.55 12.04 10.86
C VAL A 187 1.25 13.47 10.41
N ILE A 188 2.19 14.16 9.75
CA ILE A 188 1.99 15.53 9.25
C ILE A 188 0.86 15.55 8.22
N VAL A 189 0.81 14.56 7.30
CA VAL A 189 -0.26 14.43 6.30
C VAL A 189 -1.62 14.23 6.98
N MET A 190 -1.72 13.40 8.02
CA MET A 190 -2.97 13.21 8.77
C MET A 190 -3.43 14.51 9.45
N ILE A 191 -2.51 15.25 10.09
CA ILE A 191 -2.82 16.53 10.72
C ILE A 191 -3.28 17.55 9.69
N SER A 192 -2.65 17.58 8.51
CA SER A 192 -2.97 18.50 7.44
C SER A 192 -4.39 18.34 6.89
N ALA A 193 -5.03 17.18 7.08
CA ALA A 193 -6.42 16.93 6.68
C ALA A 193 -7.42 17.96 7.25
N PHE A 194 -7.05 18.59 8.37
CA PHE A 194 -7.87 19.57 9.08
C PHE A 194 -7.40 21.03 8.87
N LEU A 195 -6.41 21.24 8.00
CA LEU A 195 -5.81 22.56 7.75
C LEU A 195 -6.07 23.02 6.32
N PRO A 196 -6.13 24.33 6.07
CA PRO A 196 -6.16 24.85 4.71
C PRO A 196 -4.85 24.55 4.00
N GLY A 197 -4.91 24.29 2.68
CA GLY A 197 -3.71 24.05 1.89
C GLY A 197 -3.12 22.64 2.04
N THR A 198 -3.90 21.65 2.48
CA THR A 198 -3.55 20.23 2.62
C THR A 198 -2.76 19.69 1.42
N VAL A 199 -3.14 20.07 0.18
CA VAL A 199 -2.48 19.62 -1.05
C VAL A 199 -1.00 20.04 -1.09
N TYR A 200 -0.66 21.24 -0.65
CA TYR A 200 0.74 21.71 -0.63
C TYR A 200 1.57 20.98 0.40
N ILE A 201 0.98 20.73 1.59
CA ILE A 201 1.61 19.95 2.66
C ILE A 201 1.82 18.52 2.20
N PHE A 202 0.77 17.88 1.62
CA PHE A 202 0.85 16.53 1.06
C PHE A 202 1.97 16.42 0.02
N THR A 203 2.00 17.34 -0.95
CA THR A 203 3.03 17.37 -2.01
C THR A 203 4.44 17.52 -1.42
N ALA A 204 4.62 18.43 -0.47
CA ALA A 204 5.91 18.63 0.20
C ALA A 204 6.35 17.36 0.95
N MET A 205 5.44 16.69 1.67
CA MET A 205 5.75 15.44 2.38
C MET A 205 6.10 14.31 1.40
N MET A 206 5.41 14.19 0.28
CA MET A 206 5.75 13.22 -0.78
C MET A 206 7.17 13.45 -1.31
N ILE A 207 7.56 14.70 -1.58
CA ILE A 207 8.91 15.02 -2.02
C ILE A 207 9.95 14.63 -0.95
N ILE A 208 9.70 14.95 0.32
CA ILE A 208 10.59 14.62 1.43
C ILE A 208 10.73 13.10 1.60
N MET A 209 9.65 12.35 1.51
CA MET A 209 9.62 10.89 1.65
C MET A 209 10.48 10.19 0.58
N VAL A 210 10.62 10.79 -0.61
CA VAL A 210 11.46 10.28 -1.69
C VAL A 210 12.86 10.84 -1.61
N ALA A 211 13.03 12.16 -1.49
CA ALA A 211 14.31 12.85 -1.58
C ALA A 211 15.27 12.46 -0.43
N VAL A 212 14.75 12.40 0.81
CA VAL A 212 15.61 12.12 1.97
C VAL A 212 16.29 10.75 1.88
N PRO A 213 15.56 9.63 1.64
CA PRO A 213 16.22 8.32 1.48
C PRO A 213 17.17 8.26 0.28
N VAL A 214 16.83 8.89 -0.85
CA VAL A 214 17.68 8.92 -2.04
C VAL A 214 18.99 9.65 -1.76
N ILE A 215 18.92 10.86 -1.21
CA ILE A 215 20.11 11.67 -0.87
C ILE A 215 20.96 10.95 0.17
N TYR A 216 20.33 10.39 1.20
CA TYR A 216 21.03 9.67 2.26
C TYR A 216 21.76 8.44 1.71
N SER A 217 21.09 7.60 0.92
CA SER A 217 21.65 6.37 0.35
C SER A 217 22.79 6.68 -0.65
N TYR A 218 22.66 7.76 -1.43
CA TYR A 218 23.74 8.22 -2.31
C TYR A 218 24.95 8.69 -1.50
N GLY A 219 24.72 9.40 -0.39
CA GLY A 219 25.79 9.79 0.53
C GLY A 219 26.55 8.62 1.13
N LEU A 220 25.85 7.50 1.46
CA LEU A 220 26.47 6.25 1.89
C LEU A 220 27.32 5.62 0.78
N TYR A 221 26.77 5.54 -0.43
CA TYR A 221 27.48 5.03 -1.61
C TYR A 221 28.78 5.79 -1.87
N LYS A 222 28.78 7.12 -1.78
CA LYS A 222 29.98 7.96 -1.92
C LYS A 222 31.03 7.68 -0.84
N LYS A 223 30.65 7.17 0.31
CA LYS A 223 31.54 6.77 1.42
C LYS A 223 32.01 5.32 1.32
N GLY A 224 31.66 4.60 0.25
CA GLY A 224 32.04 3.20 0.05
C GLY A 224 31.16 2.19 0.77
N VAL A 225 29.95 2.60 1.22
CA VAL A 225 28.96 1.73 1.90
C VAL A 225 27.91 1.24 0.91
#